data_700630c85cb0518309e6f9ef481c72ad
#
_entry.id   700630c85cb0518309e6f9ef481c72ad
#
_cell.length_a   1.000
_cell.length_b   1.000
_cell.length_c   1.000
_cell.angle_alpha   90.00
_cell.angle_beta   90.00
_cell.angle_gamma   90.00
#
_symmetry.space_group_name_H-M   'P 1'
#
loop_
_entity.id
_entity.type
_entity.pdbx_description
1 polymer ?
#
loop_
_entity_poly.entity_id
_entity_poly.type
_entity_poly.pdbx_seq_one_letter_code
_entity_poly.pdbx_strand_id
1 'polypeptide(L)'
;MTAGERGRVLIVDDEVLIRQGVKHYLNWEQEGFEVVGEASHGVEALEMIEGVKPHIIITDIAMPIMDGEELTRIVKERYPSIEVIVLSSYGDFDYVRSTFQ
;
A
#
# COMPACT_ATOMS: atom_id res chain seq x y z
N MET A 1 13.86 11.08 0.87
CA MET A 1 13.04 12.04 0.08
C MET A 1 13.60 13.44 0.28
N THR A 2 13.57 14.24 -0.77
CA THR A 2 13.95 15.64 -0.67
C THR A 2 12.84 16.47 -0.01
N ALA A 3 13.19 17.63 0.53
CA ALA A 3 12.23 18.53 1.14
C ALA A 3 11.16 18.94 0.10
N GLY A 4 9.90 18.86 0.48
CA GLY A 4 8.78 19.16 -0.40
C GLY A 4 8.21 17.96 -1.16
N GLU A 5 8.92 16.85 -1.21
CA GLU A 5 8.41 15.62 -1.81
C GLU A 5 7.67 14.79 -0.77
N ARG A 6 6.56 14.18 -1.18
CA ARG A 6 5.78 13.29 -0.33
C ARG A 6 6.09 11.84 -0.65
N GLY A 7 6.05 11.00 0.36
CA GLY A 7 6.08 9.56 0.18
C GLY A 7 4.81 9.12 -0.56
N ARG A 8 4.92 8.17 -1.48
CA ARG A 8 3.81 7.75 -2.34
C ARG A 8 3.33 6.38 -1.89
N VAL A 9 2.02 6.27 -1.62
CA VAL A 9 1.42 5.06 -1.07
C VAL A 9 0.41 4.47 -2.05
N LEU A 10 0.54 3.17 -2.32
CA LEU A 10 -0.43 2.40 -3.10
C LEU A 10 -1.16 1.47 -2.14
N ILE A 11 -2.49 1.52 -2.14
CA ILE A 11 -3.34 0.68 -1.29
C ILE A 11 -3.94 -0.43 -2.14
N VAL A 12 -3.80 -1.68 -1.71
CA VAL A 12 -4.28 -2.86 -2.44
C VAL A 12 -5.20 -3.69 -1.55
N ASP A 13 -6.47 -3.80 -1.93
CA ASP A 13 -7.46 -4.60 -1.21
C ASP A 13 -8.65 -4.80 -2.14
N ASP A 14 -9.23 -6.00 -2.17
CA ASP A 14 -10.39 -6.28 -3.01
C ASP A 14 -11.69 -5.68 -2.47
N GLU A 15 -11.70 -5.23 -1.22
CA GLU A 15 -12.85 -4.60 -0.60
C GLU A 15 -12.73 -3.08 -0.62
N VAL A 16 -13.65 -2.42 -1.33
CA VAL A 16 -13.66 -0.95 -1.45
C VAL A 16 -13.71 -0.28 -0.09
N LEU A 17 -14.54 -0.81 0.83
CA LEU A 17 -14.69 -0.20 2.16
C LEU A 17 -13.40 -0.26 2.97
N ILE A 18 -12.64 -1.34 2.83
CA ILE A 18 -11.35 -1.46 3.52
C ILE A 18 -10.35 -0.46 2.94
N ARG A 19 -10.29 -0.32 1.60
CA ARG A 19 -9.42 0.68 0.99
C ARG A 19 -9.75 2.09 1.47
N GLN A 20 -11.04 2.41 1.54
CA GLN A 20 -11.46 3.72 2.05
C GLN A 20 -11.10 3.88 3.53
N GLY A 21 -11.24 2.83 4.31
CA GLY A 21 -10.84 2.83 5.72
C GLY A 21 -9.36 3.14 5.89
N VAL A 22 -8.50 2.46 5.16
CA VAL A 22 -7.05 2.70 5.21
C VAL A 22 -6.73 4.12 4.76
N LYS A 23 -7.37 4.57 3.68
CA LYS A 23 -7.14 5.89 3.12
C LYS A 23 -7.52 7.01 4.08
N HIS A 24 -8.57 6.83 4.88
CA HIS A 24 -9.06 7.85 5.80
C HIS A 24 -8.61 7.67 7.25
N TYR A 25 -8.05 6.50 7.59
CA TYR A 25 -7.64 6.20 8.95
C TYR A 25 -6.46 7.05 9.42
N LEU A 26 -5.53 7.34 8.50
CA LEU A 26 -4.37 8.18 8.78
C LEU A 26 -4.49 9.49 8.02
N ASN A 27 -3.97 10.56 8.62
CA ASN A 27 -3.76 11.80 7.90
C ASN A 27 -2.43 11.69 7.16
N TRP A 28 -2.47 11.08 5.98
CA TRP A 28 -1.28 10.79 5.19
C TRP A 28 -0.44 12.04 4.90
N GLU A 29 -1.11 13.14 4.57
CA GLU A 29 -0.43 14.40 4.26
C GLU A 29 0.37 14.91 5.45
N GLN A 30 -0.20 14.82 6.65
CA GLN A 30 0.44 15.28 7.86
C GLN A 30 1.69 14.45 8.18
N GLU A 31 1.68 13.17 7.80
CA GLU A 31 2.82 12.26 7.98
C GLU A 31 3.83 12.34 6.82
N GLY A 32 3.61 13.20 5.84
CA GLY A 32 4.51 13.35 4.70
C GLY A 32 4.27 12.39 3.55
N PHE A 33 3.05 11.83 3.46
CA PHE A 33 2.69 10.85 2.43
C PHE A 33 1.45 11.27 1.66
N GLU A 34 1.27 10.67 0.50
CA GLU A 34 0.02 10.79 -0.25
C GLU A 34 -0.36 9.43 -0.82
N VAL A 35 -1.64 9.15 -0.86
CA VAL A 35 -2.17 7.94 -1.50
C VAL A 35 -2.26 8.22 -3.00
N VAL A 36 -1.42 7.56 -3.78
CA VAL A 36 -1.31 7.80 -5.22
C VAL A 36 -2.11 6.84 -6.07
N GLY A 37 -2.65 5.79 -5.46
CA GLY A 37 -3.48 4.84 -6.19
C GLY A 37 -4.09 3.80 -5.28
N GLU A 38 -5.08 3.10 -5.83
CA GLU A 38 -5.76 1.98 -5.20
C GLU A 38 -5.88 0.86 -6.21
N ALA A 39 -5.66 -0.36 -5.77
CA ALA A 39 -5.81 -1.54 -6.61
C ALA A 39 -6.67 -2.57 -5.88
N SER A 40 -7.38 -3.39 -6.63
CA SER A 40 -8.29 -4.40 -6.07
C SER A 40 -7.67 -5.80 -5.98
N HIS A 41 -6.51 -6.01 -6.57
CA HIS A 41 -5.75 -7.26 -6.48
C HIS A 41 -4.31 -7.03 -6.92
N GLY A 42 -3.48 -8.08 -6.75
CA GLY A 42 -2.05 -7.97 -6.99
C GLY A 42 -1.65 -7.66 -8.43
N VAL A 43 -2.35 -8.21 -9.42
CA VAL A 43 -2.02 -7.97 -10.82
C VAL A 43 -2.25 -6.50 -11.18
N GLU A 44 -3.39 -5.93 -10.75
CA GLU A 44 -3.67 -4.52 -10.96
C GLU A 44 -2.62 -3.63 -10.28
N ALA A 45 -2.22 -3.99 -9.06
CA ALA A 45 -1.18 -3.27 -8.35
C ALA A 45 0.13 -3.25 -9.12
N LEU A 46 0.56 -4.41 -9.65
CA LEU A 46 1.80 -4.50 -10.43
C LEU A 46 1.75 -3.64 -11.69
N GLU A 47 0.59 -3.59 -12.35
CA GLU A 47 0.41 -2.75 -13.52
C GLU A 47 0.51 -1.27 -13.21
N MET A 48 0.14 -0.87 -11.99
CA MET A 48 0.16 0.53 -11.57
C MET A 48 1.52 1.02 -11.13
N ILE A 49 2.42 0.14 -10.68
CA ILE A 49 3.70 0.54 -10.07
C ILE A 49 4.51 1.48 -10.96
N GLU A 50 4.64 1.15 -12.24
CA GLU A 50 5.44 1.97 -13.16
C GLU A 50 4.87 3.38 -13.33
N GLY A 51 3.54 3.52 -13.28
CA GLY A 51 2.89 4.81 -13.44
C GLY A 51 2.86 5.65 -12.18
N VAL A 52 2.55 5.03 -11.02
CA VAL A 52 2.40 5.79 -9.76
C VAL A 52 3.67 5.83 -8.92
N LYS A 53 4.60 4.93 -9.17
CA LYS A 53 5.91 4.87 -8.51
C LYS A 53 5.81 4.99 -6.99
N PRO A 54 5.15 4.01 -6.32
CA PRO A 54 4.98 4.09 -4.88
C PRO A 54 6.29 3.83 -4.13
N HIS A 55 6.42 4.44 -2.98
CA HIS A 55 7.50 4.12 -2.03
C HIS A 55 7.04 3.00 -1.09
N ILE A 56 5.73 2.93 -0.83
CA ILE A 56 5.13 1.97 0.10
C ILE A 56 3.88 1.38 -0.56
N ILE A 57 3.72 0.06 -0.42
CA ILE A 57 2.50 -0.64 -0.81
C ILE A 57 1.90 -1.22 0.46
N ILE A 58 0.62 -0.90 0.72
CA ILE A 58 -0.14 -1.50 1.81
C ILE A 58 -1.14 -2.45 1.15
N THR A 59 -1.02 -3.73 1.44
CA THR A 59 -1.83 -4.75 0.79
C THR A 59 -2.52 -5.68 1.77
N ASP A 60 -3.74 -6.10 1.45
CA ASP A 60 -4.39 -7.22 2.11
C ASP A 60 -3.67 -8.52 1.72
N ILE A 61 -3.83 -9.54 2.55
CA ILE A 61 -3.28 -10.88 2.29
C ILE A 61 -4.17 -11.65 1.32
N ALA A 62 -5.47 -11.73 1.61
CA ALA A 62 -6.42 -12.56 0.86
C ALA A 62 -7.15 -11.74 -0.20
N MET A 63 -6.74 -11.92 -1.45
CA MET A 63 -7.34 -11.24 -2.60
C MET A 63 -7.48 -12.24 -3.74
N PRO A 64 -8.48 -12.06 -4.63
CA PRO A 64 -8.58 -12.91 -5.82
C PRO A 64 -7.45 -12.63 -6.81
N ILE A 65 -7.23 -13.54 -7.72
CA ILE A 65 -6.27 -13.45 -8.84
C ILE A 65 -4.82 -13.54 -8.36
N MET A 66 -4.38 -12.58 -7.56
CA MET A 66 -3.05 -12.60 -6.93
C MET A 66 -3.18 -12.07 -5.52
N ASP A 67 -2.81 -12.87 -4.53
CA ASP A 67 -2.89 -12.49 -3.13
C ASP A 67 -1.72 -11.59 -2.69
N GLY A 68 -1.80 -11.09 -1.47
CA GLY A 68 -0.80 -10.16 -0.95
C GLY A 68 0.57 -10.79 -0.74
N GLU A 69 0.62 -12.08 -0.46
CA GLU A 69 1.88 -12.81 -0.27
C GLU A 69 2.65 -12.91 -1.59
N GLU A 70 1.96 -13.31 -2.66
CA GLU A 70 2.57 -13.38 -3.98
C GLU A 70 2.95 -12.01 -4.51
N LEU A 71 2.09 -11.01 -4.30
CA LEU A 71 2.40 -9.63 -4.67
C LEU A 71 3.69 -9.16 -3.96
N THR A 72 3.80 -9.42 -2.66
CA THR A 72 4.98 -9.05 -1.88
C THR A 72 6.23 -9.68 -2.45
N ARG A 73 6.17 -10.97 -2.79
CA ARG A 73 7.31 -11.68 -3.35
C ARG A 73 7.78 -11.06 -4.67
N ILE A 74 6.84 -10.76 -5.55
CA ILE A 74 7.15 -10.18 -6.86
C ILE A 74 7.71 -8.77 -6.72
N VAL A 75 7.11 -7.96 -5.86
CA VAL A 75 7.58 -6.58 -5.63
C VAL A 75 9.00 -6.58 -5.07
N LYS A 76 9.29 -7.46 -4.13
CA LYS A 76 10.64 -7.54 -3.55
C LYS A 76 11.68 -7.96 -4.57
N GLU A 77 11.31 -8.81 -5.53
CA GLU A 77 12.22 -9.20 -6.61
C GLU A 77 12.46 -8.08 -7.62
N ARG A 78 11.37 -7.42 -8.05
CA ARG A 78 11.44 -6.43 -9.14
C ARG A 78 11.72 -5.02 -8.67
N TYR A 79 11.27 -4.68 -7.47
CA TYR A 79 11.33 -3.31 -6.93
C TYR A 79 11.80 -3.35 -5.47
N PRO A 80 13.05 -3.75 -5.23
CA PRO A 80 13.52 -4.00 -3.85
C PRO A 80 13.51 -2.76 -2.96
N SER A 81 13.42 -1.57 -3.51
CA SER A 81 13.34 -0.33 -2.71
C SER A 81 11.93 -0.01 -2.22
N ILE A 82 10.91 -0.71 -2.74
CA ILE A 82 9.53 -0.48 -2.28
C ILE A 82 9.28 -1.27 -1.01
N GLU A 83 8.79 -0.58 0.04
CA GLU A 83 8.36 -1.24 1.26
C GLU A 83 6.96 -1.82 1.07
N VAL A 84 6.74 -3.04 1.56
CA VAL A 84 5.42 -3.67 1.50
C VAL A 84 4.95 -3.95 2.92
N ILE A 85 3.76 -3.45 3.26
CA ILE A 85 3.10 -3.70 4.54
C ILE A 85 1.87 -4.55 4.26
N VAL A 86 1.79 -5.72 4.88
CA VAL A 86 0.69 -6.66 4.68
C VAL A 86 -0.28 -6.57 5.86
N LEU A 87 -1.55 -6.33 5.58
CA LEU A 87 -2.61 -6.26 6.59
C LEU A 87 -3.36 -7.59 6.61
N SER A 88 -3.39 -8.25 7.75
CA SER A 88 -4.08 -9.54 7.88
C SER A 88 -5.36 -9.44 8.71
N SER A 89 -5.59 -8.34 9.40
CA SER A 89 -6.77 -8.12 10.24
C SER A 89 -6.95 -6.63 10.53
N TYR A 90 -8.09 -6.29 11.13
CA TYR A 90 -8.37 -4.90 11.53
C TYR A 90 -7.36 -4.36 12.54
N GLY A 91 -6.78 -5.21 13.38
CA GLY A 91 -5.75 -4.77 14.33
C GLY A 91 -4.50 -4.22 13.65
N ASP A 92 -4.28 -4.56 12.40
CA ASP A 92 -3.14 -4.10 11.64
C ASP A 92 -3.21 -2.60 11.32
N PHE A 93 -4.40 -1.99 11.38
CA PHE A 93 -4.51 -0.54 11.22
C PHE A 93 -3.71 0.20 12.29
N ASP A 94 -3.75 -0.28 13.53
CA ASP A 94 -2.98 0.34 14.61
C ASP A 94 -1.48 0.17 14.38
N TYR A 95 -1.07 -0.96 13.84
CA TYR A 95 0.32 -1.20 13.47
C TYR A 95 0.78 -0.21 12.37
N VAL A 96 -0.03 -0.07 11.32
CA VAL A 96 0.28 0.87 10.23
C VAL A 96 0.40 2.28 10.78
N ARG A 97 -0.54 2.69 11.62
CA ARG A 97 -0.55 4.01 12.24
C ARG A 97 0.73 4.27 13.04
N SER A 98 1.15 3.30 13.87
CA SER A 98 2.35 3.47 14.67
C SER A 98 3.63 3.50 13.83
N THR A 99 3.62 2.87 12.66
CA THR A 99 4.75 2.88 11.72
C THR A 99 5.01 4.28 11.18
N PHE A 100 3.96 5.08 11.01
CA PHE A 100 4.05 6.42 10.43
C PHE A 100 4.06 7.55 11.45
N GLN A 101 4.11 7.25 12.72
CA GLN A 101 4.15 8.27 13.78
C GLN A 101 5.54 8.52 14.35
#